data_34e2cc1556e8593f891ec0f72c735437
#
_entry.id   34e2cc1556e8593f891ec0f72c735437
#
_cell.length_a   1.000
_cell.length_b   1.000
_cell.length_c   1.000
_cell.angle_alpha   90.00
_cell.angle_beta   90.00
_cell.angle_gamma   90.00
#
_symmetry.space_group_name_H-M   'P 1'
#
loop_
_entity.id
_entity.type
_entity.pdbx_description
1 polymer ?
#
loop_
_entity_poly.entity_id
_entity_poly.type
_entity_poly.pdbx_seq_one_letter_code
_entity_poly.pdbx_strand_id
1 'polypeptide(L)'
;LPSPNLPEGHEAFARQNFEEEAVRIIDAFENHPSIVQWVVFNEGWGQFDTERMTQVVIDKVSPQSLVCCASGWNDAEIGDIKDSHSYPYPSCPIDQKRACVNGEYGGITLKVPGHIWPGGDFGYTTVETPEDFTVMFNDLADKIKDHYYYGLNAAVYTQLSDVEIEKNGIYTYDRRILKPYSPTGDLKNKILECINMPQSEVKVQTVVSTAKEHKYKWKFITEDNAPRYWFAKEFDDSLWPKGTAAFGRSSVWTTQGTISIPWTTEQIYLRRWFYLGDVTQEMIDC
;
A
#
# COMPACT_ATOMS: atom_id res chain seq x y z
N LEU A 1 5.54 11.87 -12.92
CA LEU A 1 6.11 11.54 -14.24
C LEU A 1 5.18 12.11 -15.32
N PRO A 2 5.69 12.76 -16.38
CA PRO A 2 4.83 13.23 -17.44
C PRO A 2 4.09 12.04 -18.07
N SER A 3 2.83 12.24 -18.39
CA SER A 3 2.06 11.22 -19.10
C SER A 3 2.73 10.99 -20.48
N PRO A 4 3.13 9.79 -20.85
CA PRO A 4 3.83 9.53 -22.09
C PRO A 4 2.98 9.79 -23.35
N ASN A 5 1.70 10.13 -23.17
CA ASN A 5 0.72 10.26 -24.24
C ASN A 5 0.22 11.70 -24.47
N LEU A 6 0.76 12.69 -23.76
CA LEU A 6 0.38 14.08 -24.03
C LEU A 6 1.19 14.63 -25.22
N PRO A 7 0.56 15.29 -26.18
CA PRO A 7 1.28 16.01 -27.24
C PRO A 7 2.21 17.05 -26.64
N GLU A 8 3.34 17.28 -27.30
CA GLU A 8 4.33 18.30 -26.90
C GLU A 8 3.66 19.68 -26.71
N GLY A 9 3.92 20.31 -25.56
CA GLY A 9 3.34 21.61 -25.21
C GLY A 9 1.98 21.56 -24.48
N HIS A 10 1.34 20.41 -24.36
CA HIS A 10 0.04 20.28 -23.66
C HIS A 10 0.15 20.06 -22.15
N GLU A 11 1.37 19.83 -21.63
CA GLU A 11 1.56 19.55 -20.21
C GLU A 11 1.11 20.69 -19.29
N ALA A 12 1.42 21.93 -19.61
CA ALA A 12 1.03 23.09 -18.82
C ALA A 12 -0.50 23.24 -18.75
N PHE A 13 -1.17 23.06 -19.87
CA PHE A 13 -2.63 23.08 -19.95
C PHE A 13 -3.24 21.93 -19.13
N ALA A 14 -2.72 20.72 -19.26
CA ALA A 14 -3.22 19.57 -18.53
C ALA A 14 -3.09 19.74 -17.00
N ARG A 15 -1.96 20.28 -16.54
CA ARG A 15 -1.73 20.59 -15.12
C ARG A 15 -2.69 21.66 -14.61
N GLN A 16 -2.86 22.74 -15.34
CA GLN A 16 -3.82 23.79 -15.00
C GLN A 16 -5.24 23.24 -14.96
N ASN A 17 -5.64 22.49 -15.98
CA ASN A 17 -6.99 21.89 -16.03
C ASN A 17 -7.24 20.93 -14.87
N PHE A 18 -6.25 20.10 -14.51
CA PHE A 18 -6.35 19.21 -13.34
C PHE A 18 -6.59 20.00 -12.04
N GLU A 19 -5.82 21.06 -11.81
CA GLU A 19 -5.97 21.91 -10.63
C GLU A 19 -7.35 22.56 -10.57
N GLU A 20 -7.81 23.15 -11.68
CA GLU A 20 -9.13 23.76 -11.78
C GLU A 20 -10.27 22.74 -11.58
N GLU A 21 -10.13 21.53 -12.11
CA GLU A 21 -11.11 20.46 -11.92
C GLU A 21 -11.12 19.95 -10.47
N ALA A 22 -9.96 19.75 -9.85
CA ALA A 22 -9.85 19.36 -8.46
C ALA A 22 -10.58 20.36 -7.53
N VAL A 23 -10.36 21.66 -7.75
CA VAL A 23 -11.06 22.71 -6.99
C VAL A 23 -12.56 22.67 -7.23
N ARG A 24 -13.02 22.53 -8.49
CA ARG A 24 -14.44 22.43 -8.80
C ARG A 24 -15.12 21.20 -8.19
N ILE A 25 -14.43 20.06 -8.15
CA ILE A 25 -14.92 18.83 -7.51
C ILE A 25 -15.08 19.04 -6.01
N ILE A 26 -14.10 19.66 -5.36
CA ILE A 26 -14.18 19.98 -3.93
C ILE A 26 -15.37 20.91 -3.68
N ASP A 27 -15.47 22.02 -4.42
CA ASP A 27 -16.59 22.99 -4.28
C ASP A 27 -17.97 22.34 -4.46
N ALA A 28 -18.06 21.32 -5.32
CA ALA A 28 -19.32 20.65 -5.59
C ALA A 28 -19.72 19.64 -4.49
N PHE A 29 -18.73 19.02 -3.83
CA PHE A 29 -18.98 17.85 -2.98
C PHE A 29 -18.58 18.01 -1.51
N GLU A 30 -17.84 19.03 -1.13
CA GLU A 30 -17.34 19.21 0.25
C GLU A 30 -18.46 19.25 1.30
N ASN A 31 -19.64 19.73 0.93
CA ASN A 31 -20.80 19.79 1.82
C ASN A 31 -21.45 18.42 2.12
N HIS A 32 -20.94 17.33 1.56
CA HIS A 32 -21.46 15.98 1.79
C HIS A 32 -20.76 15.34 2.99
N PRO A 33 -21.43 15.10 4.12
CA PRO A 33 -20.78 14.60 5.34
C PRO A 33 -20.26 13.17 5.23
N SER A 34 -20.57 12.47 4.16
CA SER A 34 -20.01 11.14 3.86
C SER A 34 -18.60 11.19 3.24
N ILE A 35 -18.16 12.36 2.76
CA ILE A 35 -16.82 12.56 2.26
C ILE A 35 -15.93 12.99 3.42
N VAL A 36 -15.08 12.09 3.88
CA VAL A 36 -14.22 12.31 5.04
C VAL A 36 -12.75 12.41 4.67
N GLN A 37 -12.42 12.07 3.42
CA GLN A 37 -11.04 12.04 2.92
C GLN A 37 -10.99 12.45 1.45
N TRP A 38 -9.96 13.22 1.11
CA TRP A 38 -9.59 13.58 -0.25
C TRP A 38 -8.24 12.99 -0.61
N VAL A 39 -8.15 12.33 -1.75
CA VAL A 39 -6.92 11.75 -2.30
C VAL A 39 -6.54 12.54 -3.54
N VAL A 40 -5.40 13.23 -3.49
CA VAL A 40 -4.99 14.16 -4.55
C VAL A 40 -4.52 13.41 -5.79
N PHE A 41 -3.66 12.43 -5.60
CA PHE A 41 -3.12 11.58 -6.68
C PHE A 41 -3.23 10.11 -6.33
N ASN A 42 -3.33 9.28 -7.37
CA ASN A 42 -3.23 7.83 -7.26
C ASN A 42 -1.86 7.38 -7.75
N GLU A 43 -1.20 6.54 -6.96
CA GLU A 43 0.06 5.88 -7.29
C GLU A 43 1.16 6.83 -7.82
N GLY A 44 2.03 6.36 -8.75
CA GLY A 44 3.09 7.18 -9.33
C GLY A 44 2.74 7.86 -10.66
N TRP A 45 1.58 7.55 -11.22
CA TRP A 45 1.24 7.93 -12.58
C TRP A 45 0.60 9.31 -12.65
N GLY A 46 1.16 10.17 -13.49
CA GLY A 46 0.60 11.50 -13.72
C GLY A 46 0.77 12.50 -12.58
N GLN A 47 1.46 12.16 -11.51
CA GLN A 47 1.75 13.10 -10.44
C GLN A 47 2.64 14.26 -10.93
N PHE A 48 2.30 15.45 -10.49
CA PHE A 48 3.09 16.66 -10.72
C PHE A 48 2.96 17.59 -9.52
N ASP A 49 4.04 18.29 -9.18
CA ASP A 49 4.05 19.28 -8.08
C ASP A 49 3.28 18.80 -6.85
N THR A 50 3.48 17.54 -6.45
CA THR A 50 2.60 16.82 -5.51
C THR A 50 2.43 17.55 -4.19
N GLU A 51 3.50 18.11 -3.63
CA GLU A 51 3.44 18.91 -2.39
C GLU A 51 2.55 20.16 -2.57
N ARG A 52 2.77 20.93 -3.64
CA ARG A 52 1.97 22.13 -3.95
C ARG A 52 0.49 21.79 -4.19
N MET A 53 0.22 20.77 -4.99
CA MET A 53 -1.15 20.34 -5.28
C MET A 53 -1.87 19.84 -4.03
N THR A 54 -1.16 19.14 -3.15
CA THR A 54 -1.71 18.72 -1.87
C THR A 54 -2.06 19.92 -1.00
N GLN A 55 -1.19 20.94 -0.97
CA GLN A 55 -1.46 22.17 -0.23
C GLN A 55 -2.69 22.91 -0.76
N VAL A 56 -2.87 22.98 -2.08
CA VAL A 56 -4.09 23.56 -2.70
C VAL A 56 -5.34 22.85 -2.20
N VAL A 57 -5.32 21.51 -2.08
CA VAL A 57 -6.45 20.74 -1.57
C VAL A 57 -6.65 21.00 -0.06
N ILE A 58 -5.58 20.98 0.74
CA ILE A 58 -5.65 21.27 2.18
C ILE A 58 -6.26 22.64 2.45
N ASP A 59 -5.86 23.67 1.69
CA ASP A 59 -6.34 25.03 1.85
C ASP A 59 -7.82 25.18 1.43
N LYS A 60 -8.32 24.25 0.64
CA LYS A 60 -9.66 24.29 0.05
C LYS A 60 -10.71 23.49 0.84
N VAL A 61 -10.31 22.36 1.43
CA VAL A 61 -11.24 21.47 2.13
C VAL A 61 -11.51 21.92 3.56
N SER A 62 -12.57 21.39 4.16
CA SER A 62 -12.87 21.60 5.58
C SER A 62 -11.70 21.10 6.47
N PRO A 63 -11.39 21.82 7.56
CA PRO A 63 -10.36 21.37 8.52
C PRO A 63 -10.61 19.98 9.16
N GLN A 64 -11.82 19.45 9.04
CA GLN A 64 -12.17 18.10 9.51
C GLN A 64 -11.95 17.03 8.46
N SER A 65 -11.76 17.41 7.19
CA SER A 65 -11.47 16.46 6.11
C SER A 65 -10.02 16.04 6.13
N LEU A 66 -9.77 14.74 5.93
CA LEU A 66 -8.42 14.19 5.81
C LEU A 66 -7.92 14.32 4.38
N VAL A 67 -6.62 14.57 4.21
CA VAL A 67 -5.98 14.67 2.89
C VAL A 67 -4.85 13.68 2.77
N CYS A 68 -4.89 12.88 1.70
CA CYS A 68 -3.81 12.00 1.25
C CYS A 68 -3.16 12.60 0.00
N CYS A 69 -1.87 12.85 0.04
CA CYS A 69 -1.16 13.45 -1.10
C CYS A 69 -1.10 12.54 -2.32
N ALA A 70 -0.88 11.25 -2.08
CA ALA A 70 -0.87 10.21 -3.09
C ALA A 70 -1.16 8.86 -2.45
N SER A 71 -2.15 8.14 -2.95
CA SER A 71 -2.41 6.77 -2.52
C SER A 71 -1.39 5.80 -3.16
N GLY A 72 -1.00 4.77 -2.41
CA GLY A 72 -0.08 3.72 -2.85
C GLY A 72 1.38 4.04 -2.58
N TRP A 73 2.06 4.66 -3.52
CA TRP A 73 3.49 5.02 -3.41
C TRP A 73 3.74 6.45 -3.91
N ASN A 74 4.99 6.90 -3.95
CA ASN A 74 5.38 8.29 -4.24
C ASN A 74 4.84 9.31 -3.24
N ASP A 75 4.85 8.96 -1.98
CA ASP A 75 4.47 9.82 -0.88
C ASP A 75 5.37 11.06 -0.78
N ALA A 76 4.75 12.25 -0.79
CA ALA A 76 5.44 13.53 -0.64
C ALA A 76 5.59 13.97 0.83
N GLU A 77 5.26 13.12 1.79
CA GLU A 77 5.35 13.37 3.24
C GLU A 77 4.50 14.56 3.74
N ILE A 78 3.45 14.91 3.00
CA ILE A 78 2.46 15.95 3.32
C ILE A 78 1.06 15.35 3.42
N GLY A 79 0.17 16.02 4.16
CA GLY A 79 -1.20 15.57 4.44
C GLY A 79 -1.30 14.71 5.69
N ASP A 80 -2.46 14.09 5.90
CA ASP A 80 -2.84 13.41 7.14
C ASP A 80 -2.64 11.89 7.07
N ILE A 81 -2.41 11.36 5.87
CA ILE A 81 -2.41 9.94 5.60
C ILE A 81 -1.11 9.49 4.98
N LYS A 82 -0.60 8.37 5.50
CA LYS A 82 0.41 7.52 4.88
C LYS A 82 -0.27 6.32 4.27
N ASP A 83 -0.32 6.27 2.96
CA ASP A 83 -0.98 5.21 2.21
C ASP A 83 0.00 4.17 1.65
N SER A 84 -0.51 2.96 1.42
CA SER A 84 0.16 1.91 0.65
C SER A 84 -0.85 1.13 -0.17
N HIS A 85 -0.45 0.66 -1.36
CA HIS A 85 -1.17 -0.34 -2.15
C HIS A 85 -0.40 -1.65 -2.10
N SER A 86 -1.09 -2.76 -1.88
CA SER A 86 -0.46 -4.07 -1.89
C SER A 86 -1.45 -5.18 -2.25
N TYR A 87 -1.06 -6.02 -3.18
CA TYR A 87 -1.91 -7.06 -3.75
C TYR A 87 -1.26 -8.44 -3.71
N PRO A 88 -1.99 -9.49 -3.42
CA PRO A 88 -3.37 -9.49 -2.94
C PRO A 88 -3.49 -9.17 -1.45
N TYR A 89 -2.42 -9.38 -0.68
CA TYR A 89 -2.43 -9.21 0.78
C TYR A 89 -2.28 -7.75 1.18
N PRO A 90 -3.03 -7.30 2.19
CA PRO A 90 -2.88 -5.96 2.73
C PRO A 90 -1.50 -5.76 3.34
N SER A 91 -1.08 -4.51 3.43
CA SER A 91 0.12 -4.09 4.14
C SER A 91 -0.19 -2.97 5.14
N CYS A 92 0.69 -2.77 6.10
CA CYS A 92 0.61 -1.64 7.00
C CYS A 92 1.82 -0.73 6.77
N PRO A 93 1.65 0.46 6.18
CA PRO A 93 2.73 1.42 6.12
C PRO A 93 3.05 1.92 7.53
N ILE A 94 4.26 2.37 7.75
CA ILE A 94 4.68 2.89 9.05
C ILE A 94 4.87 4.41 8.96
N ASP A 95 4.15 5.14 9.81
CA ASP A 95 4.32 6.57 10.02
C ASP A 95 4.04 6.90 11.49
N GLN A 96 4.78 7.86 12.06
CA GLN A 96 4.62 8.23 13.48
C GLN A 96 3.68 9.42 13.68
N LYS A 97 3.27 10.08 12.60
CA LYS A 97 2.50 11.33 12.67
C LYS A 97 1.19 11.24 11.91
N ARG A 98 1.15 10.47 10.83
CA ARG A 98 0.00 10.36 9.93
C ARG A 98 -0.71 9.03 10.12
N ALA A 99 -2.01 8.99 9.85
CA ALA A 99 -2.77 7.77 9.84
C ALA A 99 -2.24 6.80 8.76
N CYS A 100 -2.00 5.55 9.15
CA CYS A 100 -1.54 4.51 8.24
C CYS A 100 -2.72 3.83 7.57
N VAL A 101 -2.76 3.84 6.25
CA VAL A 101 -3.87 3.32 5.44
C VAL A 101 -3.33 2.34 4.40
N ASN A 102 -4.06 1.26 4.16
CA ASN A 102 -3.87 0.45 2.97
C ASN A 102 -4.98 0.78 1.98
N GLY A 103 -4.72 1.73 1.09
CA GLY A 103 -5.70 2.32 0.19
C GLY A 103 -6.20 1.37 -0.89
N GLU A 104 -5.43 0.33 -1.19
CA GLU A 104 -5.86 -0.74 -2.08
C GLU A 104 -5.25 -2.08 -1.68
N TYR A 105 -6.09 -3.12 -1.58
CA TYR A 105 -5.67 -4.52 -1.39
C TYR A 105 -6.72 -5.47 -1.98
N GLY A 106 -6.41 -6.74 -2.08
CA GLY A 106 -7.32 -7.79 -2.53
C GLY A 106 -7.13 -8.14 -3.99
N GLY A 107 -7.94 -7.58 -4.87
CA GLY A 107 -7.84 -7.87 -6.30
C GLY A 107 -8.11 -9.33 -6.66
N ILE A 108 -9.01 -10.01 -5.94
CA ILE A 108 -9.36 -11.43 -6.18
C ILE A 108 -10.21 -11.54 -7.45
N THR A 109 -9.66 -12.12 -8.48
CA THR A 109 -10.34 -12.34 -9.75
C THR A 109 -11.14 -13.64 -9.72
N LEU A 110 -12.45 -13.53 -9.98
CA LEU A 110 -13.34 -14.65 -10.27
C LEU A 110 -14.19 -14.33 -11.49
N LYS A 111 -14.10 -15.16 -12.51
CA LYS A 111 -14.89 -15.01 -13.74
C LYS A 111 -16.23 -15.71 -13.63
N VAL A 112 -17.32 -14.97 -13.79
CA VAL A 112 -18.68 -15.52 -13.80
C VAL A 112 -19.22 -15.56 -15.22
N PRO A 113 -19.37 -16.73 -15.84
CA PRO A 113 -19.84 -16.86 -17.22
C PRO A 113 -21.18 -16.14 -17.45
N GLY A 114 -21.30 -15.38 -18.54
CA GLY A 114 -22.48 -14.57 -18.83
C GLY A 114 -22.52 -13.19 -18.17
N HIS A 115 -21.59 -12.90 -17.27
CA HIS A 115 -21.47 -11.64 -16.52
C HIS A 115 -20.06 -11.06 -16.61
N ILE A 116 -19.36 -11.30 -17.72
CA ILE A 116 -17.98 -10.86 -17.95
C ILE A 116 -17.97 -9.72 -18.96
N TRP A 117 -17.29 -8.62 -18.63
CA TRP A 117 -17.00 -7.58 -19.62
C TRP A 117 -16.13 -8.15 -20.74
N PRO A 118 -16.47 -7.87 -22.02
CA PRO A 118 -15.67 -8.37 -23.15
C PRO A 118 -14.29 -7.69 -23.18
N GLY A 119 -13.26 -8.46 -23.54
CA GLY A 119 -11.88 -7.98 -23.64
C GLY A 119 -10.90 -8.86 -22.87
N GLY A 120 -9.69 -8.34 -22.67
CA GLY A 120 -8.63 -9.02 -21.93
C GLY A 120 -8.94 -9.22 -20.44
N ASP A 121 -7.98 -9.77 -19.72
CA ASP A 121 -8.04 -9.96 -18.28
C ASP A 121 -6.86 -9.21 -17.63
N PHE A 122 -7.16 -8.47 -16.58
CA PHE A 122 -6.17 -7.97 -15.65
C PHE A 122 -6.57 -8.37 -14.23
N GLY A 123 -5.60 -8.79 -13.43
CA GLY A 123 -5.85 -9.18 -12.04
C GLY A 123 -4.57 -9.59 -11.34
N TYR A 124 -4.62 -9.59 -10.00
CA TYR A 124 -3.47 -9.89 -9.14
C TYR A 124 -3.45 -11.34 -8.70
N THR A 125 -4.61 -11.92 -8.45
CA THR A 125 -4.77 -13.33 -8.11
C THR A 125 -6.09 -13.85 -8.66
N THR A 126 -6.12 -15.10 -9.09
CA THR A 126 -7.32 -15.72 -9.67
C THR A 126 -7.73 -16.91 -8.84
N VAL A 127 -9.03 -17.01 -8.60
CA VAL A 127 -9.68 -18.17 -7.98
C VAL A 127 -10.68 -18.77 -8.95
N GLU A 128 -11.02 -20.05 -8.76
CA GLU A 128 -11.84 -20.80 -9.70
C GLU A 128 -13.31 -20.91 -9.26
N THR A 129 -13.56 -20.82 -7.97
CA THR A 129 -14.90 -21.00 -7.40
C THR A 129 -15.31 -19.85 -6.48
N PRO A 130 -16.63 -19.62 -6.27
CA PRO A 130 -17.12 -18.68 -5.27
C PRO A 130 -16.68 -19.01 -3.83
N GLU A 131 -16.51 -20.29 -3.52
CA GLU A 131 -16.02 -20.79 -2.25
C GLU A 131 -14.56 -20.38 -2.02
N ASP A 132 -13.70 -20.57 -3.05
CA ASP A 132 -12.29 -20.14 -3.00
C ASP A 132 -12.18 -18.62 -2.82
N PHE A 133 -13.06 -17.85 -3.50
CA PHE A 133 -13.14 -16.42 -3.30
C PHE A 133 -13.41 -16.09 -1.83
N THR A 134 -14.38 -16.75 -1.23
CA THR A 134 -14.76 -16.53 0.17
C THR A 134 -13.63 -16.90 1.12
N VAL A 135 -12.96 -18.02 0.91
CA VAL A 135 -11.82 -18.45 1.72
C VAL A 135 -10.72 -17.40 1.67
N MET A 136 -10.35 -16.96 0.47
CA MET A 136 -9.31 -15.94 0.30
C MET A 136 -9.70 -14.59 0.90
N PHE A 137 -10.94 -14.15 0.69
CA PHE A 137 -11.42 -12.90 1.26
C PHE A 137 -11.39 -12.92 2.80
N ASN A 138 -11.76 -14.03 3.42
CA ASN A 138 -11.68 -14.19 4.86
C ASN A 138 -10.23 -14.16 5.37
N ASP A 139 -9.29 -14.77 4.66
CA ASP A 139 -7.85 -14.69 4.99
C ASP A 139 -7.34 -13.24 4.91
N LEU A 140 -7.73 -12.49 3.87
CA LEU A 140 -7.40 -11.07 3.76
C LEU A 140 -7.97 -10.25 4.91
N ALA A 141 -9.22 -10.53 5.34
CA ALA A 141 -9.83 -9.85 6.48
C ALA A 141 -9.11 -10.15 7.80
N ASP A 142 -8.65 -11.39 7.99
CA ASP A 142 -7.85 -11.76 9.16
C ASP A 142 -6.49 -11.03 9.14
N LYS A 143 -5.86 -10.84 7.97
CA LYS A 143 -4.65 -10.02 7.81
C LYS A 143 -4.89 -8.54 8.14
N ILE A 144 -6.05 -7.98 7.80
CA ILE A 144 -6.40 -6.61 8.24
C ILE A 144 -6.43 -6.52 9.76
N LYS A 145 -7.02 -7.53 10.43
CA LYS A 145 -7.04 -7.56 11.91
C LYS A 145 -5.64 -7.67 12.50
N ASP A 146 -4.76 -8.48 11.90
CA ASP A 146 -3.36 -8.54 12.30
C ASP A 146 -2.69 -7.16 12.17
N HIS A 147 -2.87 -6.51 11.02
CA HIS A 147 -2.27 -5.19 10.75
C HIS A 147 -2.83 -4.06 11.61
N TYR A 148 -4.05 -4.19 12.11
CA TYR A 148 -4.59 -3.25 13.09
C TYR A 148 -3.68 -3.11 14.31
N TYR A 149 -3.15 -4.22 14.82
CA TYR A 149 -2.21 -4.20 15.96
C TYR A 149 -0.85 -3.61 15.62
N TYR A 150 -0.53 -3.45 14.34
CA TYR A 150 0.67 -2.75 13.86
C TYR A 150 0.42 -1.29 13.50
N GLY A 151 -0.80 -0.77 13.74
CA GLY A 151 -1.15 0.63 13.55
C GLY A 151 -1.88 0.94 12.26
N LEU A 152 -2.44 -0.06 11.56
CA LEU A 152 -3.31 0.18 10.41
C LEU A 152 -4.63 0.81 10.88
N ASN A 153 -4.96 1.98 10.32
CA ASN A 153 -6.16 2.74 10.69
C ASN A 153 -7.33 2.51 9.74
N ALA A 154 -7.05 2.25 8.47
CA ALA A 154 -8.07 1.95 7.47
C ALA A 154 -7.53 1.06 6.36
N ALA A 155 -8.44 0.36 5.68
CA ALA A 155 -8.12 -0.44 4.51
C ALA A 155 -9.28 -0.41 3.50
N VAL A 156 -8.96 -0.38 2.20
CA VAL A 156 -9.94 -0.35 1.12
C VAL A 156 -9.74 -1.57 0.21
N TYR A 157 -10.74 -2.42 0.17
CA TYR A 157 -10.72 -3.59 -0.71
C TYR A 157 -10.95 -3.20 -2.17
N THR A 158 -10.11 -3.68 -3.05
CA THR A 158 -10.25 -3.52 -4.50
C THR A 158 -10.84 -4.78 -5.11
N GLN A 159 -12.15 -4.77 -5.57
CA GLN A 159 -13.02 -3.60 -5.52
C GLN A 159 -14.49 -4.03 -5.36
N LEU A 160 -15.42 -3.07 -5.38
CA LEU A 160 -16.84 -3.38 -5.17
C LEU A 160 -17.45 -4.16 -6.35
N SER A 161 -17.21 -3.74 -7.58
CA SER A 161 -17.68 -4.41 -8.79
C SER A 161 -16.59 -4.46 -9.83
N ASP A 162 -16.63 -5.46 -10.73
CA ASP A 162 -15.73 -5.51 -11.87
C ASP A 162 -15.80 -4.23 -12.69
N VAL A 163 -14.65 -3.80 -13.20
CA VAL A 163 -14.50 -2.65 -14.08
C VAL A 163 -13.71 -3.07 -15.32
N GLU A 164 -14.39 -3.15 -16.46
CA GLU A 164 -13.79 -3.52 -17.73
C GLU A 164 -13.00 -4.86 -17.66
N ILE A 165 -11.68 -4.78 -17.90
CA ILE A 165 -10.80 -5.96 -17.86
C ILE A 165 -10.43 -6.41 -16.45
N GLU A 166 -10.65 -5.59 -15.44
CA GLU A 166 -10.44 -5.93 -14.04
C GLU A 166 -11.64 -6.69 -13.50
N LYS A 167 -11.51 -8.01 -13.40
CA LYS A 167 -12.57 -8.92 -12.96
C LYS A 167 -12.39 -9.32 -11.49
N ASN A 168 -12.04 -8.36 -10.67
CA ASN A 168 -11.68 -8.53 -9.26
C ASN A 168 -12.69 -7.91 -8.29
N GLY A 169 -13.84 -7.50 -8.78
CA GLY A 169 -14.94 -7.00 -7.95
C GLY A 169 -15.56 -8.08 -7.06
N ILE A 170 -16.17 -7.67 -5.95
CA ILE A 170 -17.07 -8.50 -5.14
C ILE A 170 -18.33 -8.83 -5.93
N TYR A 171 -18.78 -7.88 -6.77
CA TYR A 171 -19.87 -8.06 -7.72
C TYR A 171 -19.34 -8.13 -9.15
N THR A 172 -20.12 -8.80 -10.01
CA THR A 172 -19.92 -8.72 -11.47
C THR A 172 -20.09 -7.29 -11.97
N TYR A 173 -19.58 -6.97 -13.20
CA TYR A 173 -19.65 -5.59 -13.75
C TYR A 173 -21.09 -5.07 -13.88
N ASP A 174 -22.04 -5.95 -14.16
CA ASP A 174 -23.47 -5.63 -14.24
C ASP A 174 -24.17 -5.60 -12.86
N ARG A 175 -23.41 -5.86 -11.78
CA ARG A 175 -23.85 -5.88 -10.37
C ARG A 175 -24.96 -6.86 -10.04
N ARG A 176 -25.17 -7.89 -10.89
CA ARG A 176 -26.22 -8.88 -10.71
C ARG A 176 -25.80 -10.06 -9.83
N ILE A 177 -24.52 -10.41 -9.84
CA ILE A 177 -24.01 -11.54 -9.11
C ILE A 177 -23.06 -11.09 -8.03
N LEU A 178 -23.33 -11.47 -6.80
CA LEU A 178 -22.37 -11.42 -5.69
C LEU A 178 -21.46 -12.65 -5.82
N LYS A 179 -20.17 -12.43 -6.05
CA LYS A 179 -19.25 -13.51 -6.39
C LYS A 179 -18.89 -14.44 -5.24
N PRO A 180 -18.60 -13.94 -4.01
CA PRO A 180 -18.29 -14.85 -2.91
C PRO A 180 -19.50 -15.67 -2.48
N TYR A 181 -19.26 -16.93 -2.19
CA TYR A 181 -20.27 -17.81 -1.63
C TYR A 181 -20.36 -17.63 -0.11
N SER A 182 -21.43 -17.05 0.35
CA SER A 182 -21.62 -16.74 1.78
C SER A 182 -23.07 -17.01 2.23
N PRO A 183 -23.50 -18.28 2.24
CA PRO A 183 -24.90 -18.64 2.56
C PRO A 183 -25.25 -18.37 4.02
N THR A 184 -24.26 -18.34 4.92
CA THR A 184 -24.41 -18.09 6.35
C THR A 184 -24.17 -16.63 6.74
N GLY A 185 -23.82 -15.76 5.78
CA GLY A 185 -23.48 -14.37 6.03
C GLY A 185 -22.07 -14.15 6.58
N ASP A 186 -21.20 -15.16 6.51
CA ASP A 186 -19.84 -15.09 7.05
C ASP A 186 -19.03 -13.92 6.51
N LEU A 187 -19.17 -13.61 5.21
CA LEU A 187 -18.51 -12.46 4.58
C LEU A 187 -18.89 -11.15 5.29
N LYS A 188 -20.19 -10.95 5.54
CA LYS A 188 -20.68 -9.76 6.25
C LYS A 188 -20.12 -9.71 7.67
N ASN A 189 -20.09 -10.84 8.37
CA ASN A 189 -19.58 -10.90 9.74
C ASN A 189 -18.10 -10.57 9.78
N LYS A 190 -17.29 -11.08 8.84
CA LYS A 190 -15.87 -10.75 8.73
C LYS A 190 -15.64 -9.26 8.49
N ILE A 191 -16.40 -8.62 7.61
CA ILE A 191 -16.32 -7.17 7.39
C ILE A 191 -16.67 -6.41 8.69
N LEU A 192 -17.75 -6.80 9.36
CA LEU A 192 -18.15 -6.16 10.63
C LEU A 192 -17.12 -6.35 11.73
N GLU A 193 -16.46 -7.50 11.82
CA GLU A 193 -15.34 -7.73 12.75
C GLU A 193 -14.21 -6.72 12.49
N CYS A 194 -13.81 -6.52 11.24
CA CYS A 194 -12.77 -5.54 10.90
C CYS A 194 -13.17 -4.09 11.21
N ILE A 195 -14.43 -3.72 10.93
CA ILE A 195 -14.94 -2.35 11.17
C ILE A 195 -15.08 -2.07 12.68
N ASN A 196 -15.47 -3.07 13.46
CA ASN A 196 -15.73 -2.93 14.90
C ASN A 196 -14.51 -3.28 15.78
N MET A 197 -13.30 -3.26 15.22
CA MET A 197 -12.09 -3.41 16.04
C MET A 197 -12.08 -2.34 17.15
N PRO A 198 -11.73 -2.71 18.39
CA PRO A 198 -11.73 -1.75 19.50
C PRO A 198 -10.73 -0.63 19.21
N GLN A 199 -11.10 0.60 19.54
CA GLN A 199 -10.15 1.71 19.49
C GLN A 199 -9.06 1.46 20.53
N SER A 200 -7.86 1.18 20.08
CA SER A 200 -6.69 1.07 20.95
C SER A 200 -5.67 2.14 20.56
N GLU A 201 -5.03 2.73 21.56
CA GLU A 201 -3.84 3.53 21.30
C GLU A 201 -2.70 2.58 20.94
N VAL A 202 -2.52 2.31 19.66
CA VAL A 202 -1.36 1.57 19.19
C VAL A 202 -0.15 2.49 19.27
N LYS A 203 0.74 2.23 20.23
CA LYS A 203 2.02 2.92 20.32
C LYS A 203 3.05 2.17 19.50
N VAL A 204 3.33 2.66 18.31
CA VAL A 204 4.40 2.11 17.47
C VAL A 204 5.75 2.64 17.96
N GLN A 205 6.61 1.75 18.41
CA GLN A 205 8.00 2.06 18.74
C GLN A 205 8.94 1.44 17.71
N THR A 206 9.70 2.26 17.01
CA THR A 206 10.74 1.77 16.12
C THR A 206 11.89 1.18 16.94
N VAL A 207 11.97 -0.14 17.00
CA VAL A 207 13.04 -0.87 17.71
C VAL A 207 14.31 -0.93 16.85
N VAL A 208 14.13 -1.15 15.54
CA VAL A 208 15.21 -1.18 14.56
C VAL A 208 14.82 -0.33 13.37
N SER A 209 15.47 0.83 13.22
CA SER A 209 15.16 1.74 12.12
C SER A 209 15.60 1.21 10.77
N THR A 210 14.84 1.58 9.73
CA THR A 210 15.13 1.27 8.34
C THR A 210 16.23 2.17 7.77
N ALA A 211 16.68 1.89 6.56
CA ALA A 211 17.64 2.73 5.85
C ALA A 211 17.09 4.12 5.46
N LYS A 212 15.77 4.33 5.56
CA LYS A 212 15.11 5.62 5.29
C LYS A 212 15.50 6.65 6.35
N GLU A 213 15.51 6.25 7.63
CA GLU A 213 15.83 7.14 8.75
C GLU A 213 17.34 7.27 8.96
N HIS A 214 18.05 6.13 8.90
CA HIS A 214 19.50 6.07 9.08
C HIS A 214 20.13 5.07 8.14
N LYS A 215 21.18 5.50 7.42
CA LYS A 215 21.95 4.63 6.53
C LYS A 215 22.96 3.80 7.34
N TYR A 216 22.48 2.71 7.91
CA TYR A 216 23.34 1.79 8.66
C TYR A 216 24.27 0.98 7.76
N LYS A 217 25.40 0.57 8.32
CA LYS A 217 26.31 -0.38 7.70
C LYS A 217 25.82 -1.79 7.93
N TRP A 218 25.82 -2.56 6.85
CA TRP A 218 25.49 -3.98 6.84
C TRP A 218 26.66 -4.78 6.31
N LYS A 219 26.77 -6.03 6.73
CA LYS A 219 27.56 -7.03 6.02
C LYS A 219 26.68 -7.69 4.98
N PHE A 220 27.20 -7.96 3.80
CA PHE A 220 26.40 -8.50 2.71
C PHE A 220 27.23 -9.40 1.79
N ILE A 221 26.55 -10.31 1.10
CA ILE A 221 27.06 -11.02 -0.08
C ILE A 221 25.97 -11.06 -1.14
N THR A 222 26.37 -11.14 -2.39
CA THR A 222 25.51 -11.18 -3.57
C THR A 222 25.79 -12.45 -4.38
N GLU A 223 25.69 -13.60 -3.75
CA GLU A 223 25.92 -14.90 -4.34
C GLU A 223 24.60 -15.61 -4.60
N ASP A 224 24.59 -16.55 -5.55
CA ASP A 224 23.37 -17.28 -5.89
C ASP A 224 22.93 -18.26 -4.80
N ASN A 225 23.85 -18.64 -3.90
CA ASN A 225 23.58 -19.53 -2.78
C ASN A 225 24.12 -18.97 -1.48
N ALA A 226 23.27 -18.85 -0.48
CA ALA A 226 23.68 -18.49 0.86
C ALA A 226 24.57 -19.59 1.47
N PRO A 227 25.63 -19.23 2.18
CA PRO A 227 26.34 -20.17 3.04
C PRO A 227 25.37 -20.84 4.02
N ARG A 228 25.58 -22.11 4.30
CA ARG A 228 24.75 -22.86 5.23
C ARG A 228 24.70 -22.16 6.60
N TYR A 229 23.51 -21.99 7.16
CA TYR A 229 23.27 -21.30 8.44
C TYR A 229 23.74 -19.84 8.51
N TRP A 230 23.82 -19.15 7.37
CA TRP A 230 24.22 -17.73 7.33
C TRP A 230 23.43 -16.81 8.28
N PHE A 231 22.20 -17.18 8.63
CA PHE A 231 21.31 -16.44 9.54
C PHE A 231 21.59 -16.74 11.02
N ALA A 232 22.37 -17.77 11.34
CA ALA A 232 22.67 -18.14 12.72
C ALA A 232 23.51 -17.07 13.41
N LYS A 233 23.30 -16.90 14.73
CA LYS A 233 24.01 -15.92 15.54
C LYS A 233 25.51 -16.15 15.53
N GLU A 234 25.92 -17.41 15.56
CA GLU A 234 27.31 -17.86 15.64
C GLU A 234 28.01 -17.92 14.26
N PHE A 235 27.29 -17.59 13.19
CA PHE A 235 27.87 -17.62 11.85
C PHE A 235 28.97 -16.57 11.72
N ASP A 236 30.17 -17.03 11.25
CA ASP A 236 31.27 -16.13 11.00
C ASP A 236 31.11 -15.38 9.68
N ASP A 237 30.71 -14.14 9.80
CA ASP A 237 30.58 -13.20 8.70
C ASP A 237 31.75 -12.22 8.58
N SER A 238 32.91 -12.55 9.17
CA SER A 238 34.10 -11.69 9.21
C SER A 238 34.60 -11.29 7.82
N LEU A 239 34.48 -12.20 6.86
CA LEU A 239 34.91 -12.02 5.47
C LEU A 239 33.84 -11.28 4.60
N TRP A 240 32.65 -11.07 5.10
CA TRP A 240 31.62 -10.39 4.32
C TRP A 240 31.97 -8.91 4.16
N PRO A 241 31.84 -8.36 2.92
CA PRO A 241 32.01 -6.94 2.70
C PRO A 241 30.98 -6.14 3.48
N LYS A 242 31.37 -4.91 3.82
CA LYS A 242 30.48 -3.96 4.50
C LYS A 242 29.97 -2.92 3.51
N GLY A 243 28.68 -2.68 3.52
CA GLY A 243 28.03 -1.66 2.70
C GLY A 243 27.03 -0.85 3.50
N THR A 244 26.84 0.38 3.09
CA THR A 244 25.83 1.27 3.70
C THR A 244 24.52 1.06 2.95
N ALA A 245 23.42 0.79 3.65
CA ALA A 245 22.10 0.73 3.03
C ALA A 245 21.73 2.11 2.39
N ALA A 246 20.92 2.20 1.32
CA ALA A 246 20.09 1.15 0.76
C ALA A 246 20.81 0.32 -0.30
N PHE A 247 20.41 -0.95 -0.38
CA PHE A 247 20.83 -1.88 -1.42
C PHE A 247 19.72 -1.99 -2.48
N GLY A 248 20.07 -2.06 -3.75
CA GLY A 248 19.04 -2.21 -4.76
C GLY A 248 19.54 -2.13 -6.20
N ARG A 249 18.59 -2.29 -7.12
CA ARG A 249 18.76 -2.02 -8.55
C ARG A 249 18.15 -0.67 -8.87
N SER A 250 18.79 0.10 -9.74
CA SER A 250 18.16 1.26 -10.36
C SER A 250 17.00 0.76 -11.24
N SER A 251 15.77 0.95 -10.80
CA SER A 251 14.57 0.66 -11.58
C SER A 251 13.66 1.89 -11.57
N VAL A 252 12.76 1.95 -12.53
CA VAL A 252 11.75 3.03 -12.65
C VAL A 252 10.88 3.13 -11.39
N TRP A 253 10.83 2.09 -10.58
CA TRP A 253 10.02 1.97 -9.37
C TRP A 253 10.72 2.40 -8.08
N THR A 254 12.01 2.68 -8.11
CA THR A 254 12.76 3.12 -6.94
C THR A 254 12.78 4.65 -6.85
N THR A 255 11.65 5.25 -6.53
CA THR A 255 11.52 6.71 -6.45
C THR A 255 11.90 7.29 -5.09
N GLN A 256 12.10 6.47 -4.08
CA GLN A 256 12.43 6.95 -2.73
C GLN A 256 13.77 6.42 -2.25
N GLY A 257 14.80 7.24 -2.37
CA GLY A 257 16.11 7.03 -1.75
C GLY A 257 17.22 6.71 -2.74
N THR A 258 18.39 7.22 -2.42
CA THR A 258 19.60 6.93 -3.19
C THR A 258 20.08 5.52 -2.86
N ILE A 259 20.11 4.64 -3.85
CA ILE A 259 20.79 3.34 -3.73
C ILE A 259 22.27 3.60 -3.45
N SER A 260 22.73 3.13 -2.32
CA SER A 260 24.15 3.29 -1.93
C SER A 260 25.01 2.15 -2.44
N ILE A 261 24.43 0.94 -2.50
CA ILE A 261 25.10 -0.27 -2.97
C ILE A 261 24.28 -0.91 -4.08
N PRO A 262 24.77 -0.94 -5.33
CA PRO A 262 24.11 -1.66 -6.41
C PRO A 262 24.04 -3.17 -6.11
N TRP A 263 22.86 -3.73 -6.33
CA TRP A 263 22.63 -5.16 -6.24
C TRP A 263 22.13 -5.66 -7.61
N THR A 264 22.91 -6.52 -8.26
CA THR A 264 22.68 -6.98 -9.64
C THR A 264 22.48 -8.48 -9.77
N THR A 265 22.70 -9.26 -8.71
CA THR A 265 22.47 -10.71 -8.64
C THR A 265 21.01 -11.03 -8.34
N GLU A 266 20.61 -12.30 -8.44
CA GLU A 266 19.26 -12.73 -8.10
C GLU A 266 18.97 -12.61 -6.61
N GLN A 267 20.00 -12.84 -5.77
CA GLN A 267 19.87 -12.85 -4.33
C GLN A 267 20.91 -11.95 -3.67
N ILE A 268 20.55 -11.41 -2.53
CA ILE A 268 21.44 -10.71 -1.61
C ILE A 268 21.16 -11.17 -0.20
N TYR A 269 22.21 -11.44 0.56
CA TYR A 269 22.12 -11.82 1.96
C TYR A 269 22.72 -10.72 2.81
N LEU A 270 21.95 -10.24 3.78
CA LEU A 270 22.25 -9.07 4.59
C LEU A 270 22.31 -9.44 6.07
N ARG A 271 23.37 -9.03 6.77
CA ARG A 271 23.51 -9.21 8.20
C ARG A 271 23.83 -7.88 8.87
N ARG A 272 23.15 -7.62 9.99
CA ARG A 272 23.44 -6.50 10.86
C ARG A 272 23.16 -6.88 12.31
N TRP A 273 24.08 -6.48 13.18
CA TRP A 273 23.84 -6.52 14.61
C TRP A 273 23.18 -5.22 15.06
N PHE A 274 22.24 -5.34 15.95
CA PHE A 274 21.62 -4.21 16.63
C PHE A 274 21.37 -4.59 18.09
N TYR A 275 21.29 -3.59 18.94
CA TYR A 275 21.00 -3.75 20.35
C TYR A 275 19.54 -3.33 20.62
N LEU A 276 18.76 -4.22 21.18
CA LEU A 276 17.34 -3.97 21.47
C LEU A 276 17.12 -3.21 22.78
N GLY A 277 18.18 -2.99 23.58
CA GLY A 277 18.01 -2.48 24.93
C GLY A 277 17.39 -3.52 25.87
N ASP A 278 16.71 -3.05 26.89
CA ASP A 278 15.96 -3.94 27.78
C ASP A 278 14.64 -4.31 27.09
N VAL A 279 14.55 -5.57 26.65
CA VAL A 279 13.35 -6.13 26.08
C VAL A 279 12.35 -6.36 27.21
N THR A 280 11.27 -5.62 27.22
CA THR A 280 10.20 -5.81 28.23
C THR A 280 9.26 -6.94 27.80
N GLN A 281 8.51 -7.52 28.76
CA GLN A 281 7.51 -8.55 28.45
C GLN A 281 6.45 -8.00 27.47
N GLU A 282 6.07 -6.74 27.63
CA GLU A 282 5.17 -6.04 26.71
C GLU A 282 5.65 -6.01 25.24
N MET A 283 6.98 -5.97 25.02
CA MET A 283 7.58 -6.04 23.66
C MET A 283 7.61 -7.47 23.09
N ILE A 284 7.44 -8.48 23.93
CA ILE A 284 7.45 -9.90 23.52
C ILE A 284 6.03 -10.35 23.18
N ASP A 285 5.04 -9.78 23.85
CA ASP A 285 3.62 -10.17 23.76
C ASP A 285 2.87 -9.40 22.64
N CYS A 286 3.59 -8.57 21.85
CA CYS A 286 3.05 -7.82 20.69
C CYS A 286 3.08 -8.64 19.42
#